data_a2ea56c7156a68524bdd0351603fc3f2
#
_entry.id   a2ea56c7156a68524bdd0351603fc3f2
#
_cell.length_a   1.000
_cell.length_b   1.000
_cell.length_c   1.000
_cell.angle_alpha   90.00
_cell.angle_beta   90.00
_cell.angle_gamma   90.00
#
_symmetry.space_group_name_H-M   'P 1'
#
loop_
_entity.id
_entity.type
_entity.pdbx_description
1 polymer ?
#
loop_
_entity_poly.entity_id
_entity_poly.type
_entity_poly.pdbx_seq_one_letter_code
_entity_poly.pdbx_strand_id
1 'polypeptide(L)'
;MFPKTIVRNTLLSNAEQYSISYEVRSVYNTVWRIDINDSITIPYRIGEKGIYPDYSNFDIDDKLAYLCYLTRNQSGFVRYNAIDELLTLVHKQIWVYPYILKLCDEYVIRILDRIYDSLPQIINEQFVDVICLNMNNIKKGYARMISYWNVYYRKDIPNIENYVGYKIYKLLIDASQTVHKS
;
A
#
# COMPACT_ATOMS: atom_id res chain seq x y z
N MET A 1 -3.68 -1.93 20.20
CA MET A 1 -3.94 -0.46 20.08
C MET A 1 -2.82 0.08 19.23
N PHE A 2 -3.03 0.21 17.93
CA PHE A 2 -2.00 0.74 17.05
C PHE A 2 -2.15 2.22 16.91
N PRO A 3 -1.10 2.96 17.11
CA PRO A 3 -1.18 4.38 17.31
C PRO A 3 -1.17 5.09 15.95
N LYS A 4 -2.22 5.83 15.67
CA LYS A 4 -2.14 7.03 14.83
C LYS A 4 -0.90 7.89 15.20
N THR A 5 -0.36 7.65 16.39
CA THR A 5 0.77 8.34 17.02
C THR A 5 2.13 7.77 16.62
N ILE A 6 2.32 6.45 16.43
CA ILE A 6 3.66 5.89 16.13
C ILE A 6 4.12 6.31 14.73
N VAL A 7 3.31 6.07 13.69
CA VAL A 7 3.70 6.49 12.32
C VAL A 7 3.95 7.99 12.29
N ARG A 8 3.12 8.78 12.99
CA ARG A 8 3.31 10.23 13.06
C ARG A 8 4.53 10.63 13.90
N ASN A 9 4.76 10.00 15.05
CA ASN A 9 5.87 10.36 15.93
C ASN A 9 7.21 9.85 15.38
N THR A 10 7.26 8.64 14.83
CA THR A 10 8.45 8.11 14.15
C THR A 10 8.79 8.94 12.92
N LEU A 11 7.79 9.32 12.12
CA LEU A 11 8.00 10.18 10.97
C LEU A 11 8.46 11.58 11.39
N LEU A 12 7.89 12.16 12.45
CA LEU A 12 8.27 13.49 12.94
C LEU A 12 9.65 13.49 13.61
N SER A 13 9.95 12.49 14.46
CA SER A 13 11.27 12.40 15.11
C SER A 13 12.38 12.17 14.10
N ASN A 14 12.15 11.32 13.10
CA ASN A 14 13.12 11.09 12.03
C ASN A 14 13.24 12.30 11.10
N ALA A 15 12.14 13.04 10.86
CA ALA A 15 12.20 14.27 10.07
C ALA A 15 13.04 15.35 10.75
N GLU A 16 12.83 15.57 12.03
CA GLU A 16 13.61 16.55 12.81
C GLU A 16 15.08 16.14 12.86
N GLN A 17 15.36 14.85 13.07
CA GLN A 17 16.71 14.32 13.16
C GLN A 17 17.48 14.41 11.82
N TYR A 18 16.80 14.23 10.66
CA TYR A 18 17.44 14.20 9.34
C TYR A 18 17.15 15.44 8.51
N SER A 19 16.55 16.48 9.08
CA SER A 19 16.19 17.73 8.37
C SER A 19 15.34 17.48 7.13
N ILE A 20 14.46 16.49 7.18
CA ILE A 20 13.55 16.18 6.06
C ILE A 20 12.39 17.17 6.11
N SER A 21 12.21 17.94 5.05
CA SER A 21 11.03 18.78 4.91
C SER A 21 9.90 18.02 4.24
N TYR A 22 8.73 17.94 4.92
CA TYR A 22 7.54 17.31 4.36
C TYR A 22 6.66 18.34 3.68
N GLU A 23 6.26 18.02 2.48
CA GLU A 23 5.14 18.68 1.84
C GLU A 23 4.06 17.63 1.57
N VAL A 24 3.03 17.57 2.43
CA VAL A 24 1.86 16.74 2.16
C VAL A 24 1.05 17.43 1.06
N ARG A 25 1.31 17.06 -0.18
CA ARG A 25 0.59 17.60 -1.36
C ARG A 25 -0.75 16.91 -1.59
N SER A 26 -1.27 16.17 -0.63
CA SER A 26 -2.47 15.40 -0.84
C SER A 26 -3.69 16.09 -0.25
N VAL A 27 -4.54 16.59 -1.11
CA VAL A 27 -5.92 16.99 -0.77
C VAL A 27 -6.80 15.75 -0.49
N TYR A 28 -6.34 14.55 -0.88
CA TYR A 28 -7.11 13.32 -0.81
C TYR A 28 -6.42 12.30 0.11
N ASN A 29 -7.00 12.14 1.29
CA ASN A 29 -6.66 11.06 2.21
C ASN A 29 -7.69 9.95 2.09
N THR A 30 -7.27 8.71 2.26
CA THR A 30 -8.17 7.55 2.29
C THR A 30 -8.11 6.91 3.67
N VAL A 31 -9.28 6.74 4.30
CA VAL A 31 -9.39 6.01 5.57
C VAL A 31 -9.48 4.52 5.25
N TRP A 32 -8.65 3.73 5.93
CA TRP A 32 -8.62 2.29 5.85
C TRP A 32 -8.83 1.68 7.23
N ARG A 33 -9.74 0.72 7.34
CA ARG A 33 -9.95 -0.04 8.57
C ARG A 33 -8.89 -1.12 8.69
N ILE A 34 -8.37 -1.29 9.89
CA ILE A 34 -7.47 -2.38 10.28
C ILE A 34 -8.30 -3.48 10.93
N ASP A 35 -9.24 -3.08 11.79
CA ASP A 35 -10.27 -3.91 12.40
C ASP A 35 -11.59 -3.13 12.54
N ILE A 36 -12.56 -3.68 13.28
CA ILE A 36 -13.86 -3.04 13.48
C ILE A 36 -13.78 -1.73 14.28
N ASN A 37 -12.76 -1.54 15.11
CA ASN A 37 -12.60 -0.42 16.02
C ASN A 37 -11.45 0.53 15.63
N ASP A 38 -10.54 0.09 14.76
CA ASP A 38 -9.35 0.86 14.42
C ASP A 38 -9.19 1.11 12.91
N SER A 39 -8.63 2.26 12.60
CA SER A 39 -8.41 2.70 11.22
C SER A 39 -7.19 3.59 11.10
N ILE A 40 -6.59 3.59 9.92
CA ILE A 40 -5.50 4.48 9.55
C ILE A 40 -5.92 5.38 8.39
N THR A 41 -5.35 6.58 8.36
CA THR A 41 -5.53 7.51 7.24
C THR A 41 -4.28 7.50 6.37
N ILE A 42 -4.43 7.08 5.11
CA ILE A 42 -3.32 6.98 4.17
C ILE A 42 -3.42 8.12 3.16
N PRO A 43 -2.39 8.99 3.04
CA PRO A 43 -2.36 10.05 2.04
C PRO A 43 -2.21 9.48 0.63
N TYR A 44 -2.70 10.22 -0.36
CA TYR A 44 -2.53 9.80 -1.76
C TYR A 44 -1.06 9.79 -2.18
N ARG A 45 -0.36 10.88 -1.92
CA ARG A 45 1.10 11.02 -2.14
C ARG A 45 1.70 11.96 -1.12
N ILE A 46 2.96 11.72 -0.83
CA ILE A 46 3.77 12.59 0.04
C ILE A 46 4.90 13.14 -0.82
N GLY A 47 4.99 14.47 -0.89
CA GLY A 47 6.15 15.17 -1.46
C GLY A 47 7.26 15.22 -0.43
N GLU A 48 8.46 14.86 -0.82
CA GLU A 48 9.63 14.88 0.03
C GLU A 48 10.76 15.62 -0.67
N LYS A 49 11.41 16.49 0.10
CA LYS A 49 12.65 17.16 -0.33
C LYS A 49 13.69 16.83 0.74
N GLY A 50 14.75 16.15 0.35
CA GLY A 50 15.82 15.82 1.28
C GLY A 50 16.52 14.51 0.97
N ILE A 51 17.44 14.13 1.83
CA ILE A 51 18.17 12.87 1.77
C ILE A 51 17.37 11.86 2.61
N TYR A 52 17.11 10.68 2.03
CA TYR A 52 16.48 9.60 2.77
C TYR A 52 17.42 9.12 3.88
N PRO A 53 16.94 8.99 5.14
CA PRO A 53 17.76 8.44 6.19
C PRO A 53 18.13 6.99 5.90
N ASP A 54 19.30 6.59 6.37
CA ASP A 54 19.65 5.19 6.46
C ASP A 54 18.83 4.56 7.61
N TYR A 55 17.94 3.64 7.24
CA TYR A 55 17.04 2.95 8.17
C TYR A 55 17.49 1.52 8.51
N SER A 56 18.74 1.19 8.18
CA SER A 56 19.30 -0.16 8.44
C SER A 56 19.30 -0.51 9.94
N ASN A 57 19.41 0.50 10.81
CA ASN A 57 19.45 0.36 12.26
C ASN A 57 18.10 0.60 12.95
N PHE A 58 17.02 0.83 12.20
CA PHE A 58 15.70 0.99 12.79
C PHE A 58 15.23 -0.34 13.41
N ASP A 59 14.50 -0.25 14.53
CA ASP A 59 13.74 -1.41 14.97
C ASP A 59 12.67 -1.80 13.94
N ILE A 60 12.04 -2.95 14.13
CA ILE A 60 11.11 -3.50 13.12
C ILE A 60 9.88 -2.61 12.94
N ASP A 61 9.36 -2.00 13.99
CA ASP A 61 8.15 -1.18 13.91
C ASP A 61 8.44 0.16 13.24
N ASP A 62 9.55 0.80 13.58
CA ASP A 62 10.03 2.01 12.94
C ASP A 62 10.36 1.78 11.45
N LYS A 63 10.99 0.66 11.14
CA LYS A 63 11.29 0.25 9.77
C LYS A 63 10.01 0.06 8.95
N LEU A 64 9.02 -0.67 9.47
CA LEU A 64 7.72 -0.85 8.82
C LEU A 64 7.00 0.47 8.61
N ALA A 65 6.99 1.35 9.62
CA ALA A 65 6.38 2.68 9.51
C ALA A 65 7.05 3.51 8.42
N TYR A 66 8.38 3.50 8.36
CA TYR A 66 9.14 4.23 7.34
C TYR A 66 8.93 3.67 5.93
N LEU A 67 8.94 2.35 5.76
CA LEU A 67 8.63 1.71 4.47
C LEU A 67 7.20 2.04 4.01
N CYS A 68 6.21 1.97 4.91
CA CYS A 68 4.84 2.39 4.61
C CYS A 68 4.78 3.86 4.15
N TYR A 69 5.51 4.75 4.80
CA TYR A 69 5.66 6.15 4.39
C TYR A 69 6.24 6.25 2.97
N LEU A 70 7.33 5.57 2.67
CA LEU A 70 7.98 5.58 1.36
C LEU A 70 7.08 5.02 0.25
N THR A 71 6.15 4.09 0.56
CA THR A 71 5.15 3.63 -0.41
C THR A 71 4.24 4.75 -0.90
N ARG A 72 4.21 5.90 -0.23
CA ARG A 72 3.41 7.07 -0.60
C ARG A 72 4.22 8.16 -1.32
N ASN A 73 5.51 7.94 -1.55
CA ASN A 73 6.41 8.89 -2.22
C ASN A 73 5.94 9.20 -3.65
N GLN A 74 6.25 10.39 -4.15
CA GLN A 74 5.94 10.79 -5.52
C GLN A 74 6.71 9.98 -6.57
N SER A 75 7.96 9.60 -6.26
CA SER A 75 8.80 8.78 -7.14
C SER A 75 8.32 7.33 -7.18
N GLY A 76 8.00 6.83 -8.38
CA GLY A 76 7.66 5.42 -8.59
C GLY A 76 8.81 4.47 -8.24
N PHE A 77 10.05 4.91 -8.41
CA PHE A 77 11.23 4.14 -8.04
C PHE A 77 11.34 3.96 -6.51
N VAL A 78 11.13 5.03 -5.74
CA VAL A 78 11.13 4.97 -4.28
C VAL A 78 10.01 4.06 -3.78
N ARG A 79 8.80 4.19 -4.36
CA ARG A 79 7.67 3.31 -4.01
C ARG A 79 7.97 1.83 -4.30
N TYR A 80 8.62 1.56 -5.44
CA TYR A 80 8.99 0.19 -5.80
C TYR A 80 9.96 -0.43 -4.78
N ASN A 81 11.03 0.28 -4.44
CA ASN A 81 12.01 -0.22 -3.46
C ASN A 81 11.36 -0.42 -2.09
N ALA A 82 10.50 0.52 -1.67
CA ALA A 82 9.80 0.41 -0.40
C ALA A 82 8.85 -0.78 -0.35
N ILE A 83 8.06 -1.03 -1.41
CA ILE A 83 7.13 -2.16 -1.44
C ILE A 83 7.87 -3.49 -1.54
N ASP A 84 8.97 -3.55 -2.28
CA ASP A 84 9.76 -4.76 -2.42
C ASP A 84 10.28 -5.26 -1.06
N GLU A 85 10.81 -4.35 -0.24
CA GLU A 85 11.24 -4.67 1.12
C GLU A 85 10.06 -4.91 2.07
N LEU A 86 9.02 -4.07 2.02
CA LEU A 86 7.84 -4.19 2.87
C LEU A 86 7.16 -5.55 2.75
N LEU A 87 7.08 -6.11 1.53
CA LEU A 87 6.48 -7.41 1.27
C LEU A 87 7.23 -8.57 1.95
N THR A 88 8.51 -8.42 2.27
CA THR A 88 9.27 -9.42 3.03
C THR A 88 8.96 -9.40 4.52
N LEU A 89 8.38 -8.30 5.02
CA LEU A 89 8.13 -8.03 6.44
C LEU A 89 6.63 -7.97 6.78
N VAL A 90 5.77 -8.14 5.80
CA VAL A 90 4.32 -7.85 5.88
C VAL A 90 3.58 -8.59 7.00
N HIS A 91 4.01 -9.79 7.35
CA HIS A 91 3.37 -10.60 8.39
C HIS A 91 3.68 -10.14 9.83
N LYS A 92 4.53 -9.14 9.99
CA LYS A 92 4.89 -8.64 11.32
C LYS A 92 3.78 -7.79 11.94
N GLN A 93 3.01 -7.07 11.11
CA GLN A 93 2.01 -6.12 11.61
C GLN A 93 0.83 -6.00 10.65
N ILE A 94 -0.40 -6.23 11.15
CA ILE A 94 -1.64 -6.17 10.36
C ILE A 94 -1.91 -4.78 9.73
N TRP A 95 -1.50 -3.69 10.41
CA TRP A 95 -1.70 -2.32 9.94
C TRP A 95 -0.91 -1.97 8.68
N VAL A 96 0.00 -2.85 8.24
CA VAL A 96 0.75 -2.72 6.98
C VAL A 96 -0.14 -3.06 5.76
N TYR A 97 -1.10 -3.95 5.91
CA TYR A 97 -1.94 -4.44 4.82
C TYR A 97 -2.65 -3.33 4.01
N PRO A 98 -3.25 -2.30 4.64
CA PRO A 98 -3.83 -1.18 3.92
C PRO A 98 -2.87 -0.45 2.97
N TYR A 99 -1.58 -0.37 3.29
CA TYR A 99 -0.59 0.26 2.41
C TYR A 99 -0.32 -0.57 1.16
N ILE A 100 -0.29 -1.90 1.29
CA ILE A 100 -0.17 -2.83 0.15
C ILE A 100 -1.43 -2.74 -0.71
N LEU A 101 -2.62 -2.84 -0.11
CA LEU A 101 -3.90 -2.73 -0.81
C LEU A 101 -4.03 -1.38 -1.54
N LYS A 102 -3.52 -0.30 -0.95
CA LYS A 102 -3.51 1.03 -1.56
C LYS A 102 -2.59 1.12 -2.77
N LEU A 103 -1.56 0.29 -2.88
CA LEU A 103 -0.68 0.22 -4.05
C LEU A 103 -1.23 -0.67 -5.17
N CYS A 104 -2.27 -1.46 -4.94
CA CYS A 104 -2.87 -2.28 -6.01
C CYS A 104 -3.51 -1.44 -7.12
N ASP A 105 -3.79 -0.15 -6.88
CA ASP A 105 -4.31 0.80 -7.88
C ASP A 105 -3.21 1.71 -8.48
N GLU A 106 -1.95 1.25 -8.51
CA GLU A 106 -0.85 1.97 -9.14
C GLU A 106 -0.86 1.86 -10.68
N TYR A 107 -0.21 2.84 -11.32
CA TYR A 107 0.06 2.77 -12.76
C TYR A 107 1.47 2.28 -13.10
N VAL A 108 2.36 2.11 -12.10
CA VAL A 108 3.72 1.60 -12.27
C VAL A 108 3.68 0.08 -12.29
N ILE A 109 3.77 -0.51 -13.47
CA ILE A 109 3.57 -1.95 -13.67
C ILE A 109 4.49 -2.82 -12.81
N ARG A 110 5.76 -2.43 -12.62
CA ARG A 110 6.71 -3.17 -11.78
C ARG A 110 6.27 -3.29 -10.32
N ILE A 111 5.56 -2.28 -9.80
CA ILE A 111 4.97 -2.33 -8.44
C ILE A 111 3.85 -3.39 -8.41
N LEU A 112 3.01 -3.40 -9.45
CA LEU A 112 1.92 -4.36 -9.55
C LEU A 112 2.44 -5.78 -9.72
N ASP A 113 3.45 -6.00 -10.57
CA ASP A 113 4.08 -7.32 -10.75
C ASP A 113 4.61 -7.84 -9.41
N ARG A 114 5.36 -6.98 -8.67
CA ARG A 114 5.93 -7.36 -7.39
C ARG A 114 4.87 -7.71 -6.33
N ILE A 115 3.77 -6.96 -6.30
CA ILE A 115 2.63 -7.27 -5.41
C ILE A 115 1.99 -8.60 -5.84
N TYR A 116 1.70 -8.77 -7.13
CA TYR A 116 1.05 -9.96 -7.66
C TYR A 116 1.81 -11.25 -7.30
N ASP A 117 3.13 -11.25 -7.50
CA ASP A 117 4.00 -12.38 -7.20
C ASP A 117 4.02 -12.73 -5.70
N SER A 118 3.76 -11.75 -4.84
CA SER A 118 3.77 -11.94 -3.38
C SER A 118 2.39 -12.29 -2.80
N LEU A 119 1.29 -12.00 -3.50
CA LEU A 119 -0.07 -12.21 -2.98
C LEU A 119 -0.34 -13.65 -2.48
N PRO A 120 0.11 -14.73 -3.17
CA PRO A 120 -0.15 -16.10 -2.70
C PRO A 120 0.43 -16.39 -1.31
N GLN A 121 1.46 -15.65 -0.90
CA GLN A 121 2.12 -15.79 0.39
C GLN A 121 1.52 -14.83 1.45
N ILE A 122 0.92 -13.74 1.01
CA ILE A 122 0.38 -12.68 1.87
C ILE A 122 -1.08 -12.95 2.26
N ILE A 123 -1.86 -13.52 1.33
CA ILE A 123 -3.28 -13.78 1.56
C ILE A 123 -3.44 -14.84 2.67
N ASN A 124 -3.77 -14.35 3.85
CA ASN A 124 -4.13 -15.11 5.02
C ASN A 124 -5.45 -14.55 5.59
N GLU A 125 -5.97 -15.17 6.64
CA GLU A 125 -7.24 -14.77 7.27
C GLU A 125 -7.26 -13.27 7.63
N GLN A 126 -6.24 -12.76 8.30
CA GLN A 126 -6.16 -11.35 8.71
C GLN A 126 -6.13 -10.40 7.50
N PHE A 127 -5.44 -10.77 6.43
CA PHE A 127 -5.41 -9.97 5.22
C PHE A 127 -6.79 -9.92 4.55
N VAL A 128 -7.49 -11.04 4.52
CA VAL A 128 -8.85 -11.14 3.98
C VAL A 128 -9.83 -10.32 4.82
N ASP A 129 -9.73 -10.34 6.15
CA ASP A 129 -10.53 -9.48 7.02
C ASP A 129 -10.33 -8.00 6.69
N VAL A 130 -9.09 -7.57 6.49
CA VAL A 130 -8.80 -6.18 6.09
C VAL A 130 -9.39 -5.86 4.71
N ILE A 131 -9.38 -6.79 3.75
CA ILE A 131 -10.05 -6.60 2.45
C ILE A 131 -11.56 -6.41 2.67
N CYS A 132 -12.22 -7.30 3.42
CA CYS A 132 -13.66 -7.27 3.67
C CYS A 132 -14.09 -5.95 4.34
N LEU A 133 -13.34 -5.49 5.35
CA LEU A 133 -13.59 -4.22 6.03
C LEU A 133 -13.45 -3.00 5.11
N ASN A 134 -12.73 -3.14 3.99
CA ASN A 134 -12.40 -2.04 3.08
C ASN A 134 -12.95 -2.20 1.66
N MET A 135 -13.99 -3.01 1.45
CA MET A 135 -14.52 -3.29 0.12
C MET A 135 -14.87 -2.04 -0.72
N ASN A 136 -15.31 -0.95 -0.07
CA ASN A 136 -15.55 0.31 -0.77
C ASN A 136 -14.26 0.92 -1.35
N ASN A 137 -13.14 0.83 -0.62
CA ASN A 137 -11.83 1.28 -1.10
C ASN A 137 -11.32 0.36 -2.21
N ILE A 138 -11.51 -0.95 -2.08
CA ILE A 138 -11.17 -1.95 -3.11
C ILE A 138 -11.93 -1.67 -4.40
N LYS A 139 -13.24 -1.45 -4.35
CA LYS A 139 -14.06 -1.11 -5.54
C LYS A 139 -13.60 0.18 -6.21
N LYS A 140 -13.29 1.23 -5.43
CA LYS A 140 -12.74 2.49 -5.95
C LYS A 140 -11.36 2.29 -6.59
N GLY A 141 -10.51 1.46 -5.97
CA GLY A 141 -9.20 1.09 -6.51
C GLY A 141 -9.32 0.34 -7.83
N TYR A 142 -10.24 -0.63 -7.91
CA TYR A 142 -10.54 -1.36 -9.14
C TYR A 142 -10.93 -0.41 -10.29
N ALA A 143 -11.82 0.55 -10.04
CA ALA A 143 -12.21 1.54 -11.05
C ALA A 143 -11.01 2.39 -11.54
N ARG A 144 -10.10 2.80 -10.63
CA ARG A 144 -8.87 3.50 -11.02
C ARG A 144 -7.92 2.61 -11.82
N MET A 145 -7.75 1.37 -11.42
CA MET A 145 -6.95 0.38 -12.15
C MET A 145 -7.43 0.23 -13.60
N ILE A 146 -8.76 0.12 -13.83
CA ILE A 146 -9.35 0.09 -15.17
C ILE A 146 -8.98 1.36 -15.96
N SER A 147 -9.07 2.53 -15.32
CA SER A 147 -8.71 3.80 -15.96
C SER A 147 -7.24 3.83 -16.36
N TYR A 148 -6.33 3.37 -15.50
CA TYR A 148 -4.89 3.31 -15.79
C TYR A 148 -4.57 2.29 -16.88
N TRP A 149 -5.22 1.12 -16.87
CA TRP A 149 -5.10 0.17 -17.97
C TRP A 149 -5.52 0.78 -19.30
N ASN A 150 -6.66 1.47 -19.35
CA ASN A 150 -7.15 2.12 -20.58
C ASN A 150 -6.17 3.16 -21.13
N VAL A 151 -5.56 3.96 -20.24
CA VAL A 151 -4.69 5.09 -20.63
C VAL A 151 -3.29 4.61 -20.98
N TYR A 152 -2.72 3.68 -20.23
CA TYR A 152 -1.30 3.39 -20.30
C TYR A 152 -0.97 2.03 -20.94
N TYR A 153 -1.89 1.03 -20.85
CA TYR A 153 -1.53 -0.36 -21.16
C TYR A 153 -2.41 -1.03 -22.21
N ARG A 154 -3.61 -0.50 -22.48
CA ARG A 154 -4.56 -1.15 -23.39
C ARG A 154 -4.00 -1.39 -24.79
N LYS A 155 -3.12 -0.54 -25.27
CA LYS A 155 -2.48 -0.69 -26.59
C LYS A 155 -1.59 -1.94 -26.63
N ASP A 156 -0.83 -2.18 -25.58
CA ASP A 156 0.15 -3.27 -25.50
C ASP A 156 -0.46 -4.55 -24.90
N ILE A 157 -1.48 -4.40 -24.05
CA ILE A 157 -2.23 -5.47 -23.40
C ILE A 157 -3.74 -5.28 -23.69
N PRO A 158 -4.22 -5.61 -24.89
CA PRO A 158 -5.60 -5.33 -25.30
C PRO A 158 -6.67 -6.07 -24.48
N ASN A 159 -6.36 -7.29 -24.03
CA ASN A 159 -7.24 -8.04 -23.12
C ASN A 159 -6.87 -7.71 -21.67
N ILE A 160 -7.82 -7.08 -20.97
CA ILE A 160 -7.65 -6.67 -19.57
C ILE A 160 -7.33 -7.85 -18.63
N GLU A 161 -7.80 -9.06 -18.93
CA GLU A 161 -7.53 -10.25 -18.12
C GLU A 161 -6.04 -10.62 -18.07
N ASN A 162 -5.27 -10.17 -19.07
CA ASN A 162 -3.83 -10.34 -19.09
C ASN A 162 -3.08 -9.26 -18.32
N TYR A 163 -3.76 -8.15 -17.95
CA TYR A 163 -3.16 -7.08 -17.18
C TYR A 163 -3.00 -7.47 -15.72
N VAL A 164 -1.81 -7.30 -15.20
CA VAL A 164 -1.47 -7.70 -13.81
C VAL A 164 -2.37 -7.02 -12.77
N GLY A 165 -2.71 -5.73 -12.97
CA GLY A 165 -3.62 -5.04 -12.07
C GLY A 165 -5.00 -5.70 -11.97
N TYR A 166 -5.54 -6.18 -13.10
CA TYR A 166 -6.80 -6.93 -13.11
C TYR A 166 -6.67 -8.27 -12.35
N LYS A 167 -5.58 -9.00 -12.57
CA LYS A 167 -5.32 -10.27 -11.88
C LYS A 167 -5.24 -10.09 -10.37
N ILE A 168 -4.59 -9.00 -9.89
CA ILE A 168 -4.55 -8.63 -8.48
C ILE A 168 -5.99 -8.48 -7.94
N TYR A 169 -6.80 -7.61 -8.55
CA TYR A 169 -8.16 -7.36 -8.06
C TYR A 169 -9.05 -8.58 -8.11
N LYS A 170 -8.88 -9.44 -9.11
CA LYS A 170 -9.57 -10.73 -9.15
C LYS A 170 -9.23 -11.58 -7.93
N LEU A 171 -7.94 -11.74 -7.59
CA LEU A 171 -7.50 -12.47 -6.40
C LEU A 171 -8.07 -11.87 -5.09
N LEU A 172 -8.05 -10.54 -4.95
CA LEU A 172 -8.57 -9.86 -3.76
C LEU A 172 -10.08 -10.08 -3.61
N ILE A 173 -10.84 -10.01 -4.69
CA ILE A 173 -12.29 -10.21 -4.68
C ILE A 173 -12.62 -11.69 -4.41
N ASP A 174 -11.94 -12.62 -5.07
CA ASP A 174 -12.14 -14.06 -4.86
C ASP A 174 -11.84 -14.44 -3.39
N ALA A 175 -10.74 -13.92 -2.83
CA ALA A 175 -10.38 -14.13 -1.43
C ALA A 175 -11.46 -13.62 -0.47
N SER A 176 -12.06 -12.45 -0.72
CA SER A 176 -13.13 -11.90 0.12
C SER A 176 -14.42 -12.74 0.12
N GLN A 177 -14.64 -13.52 -0.93
CA GLN A 177 -15.85 -14.35 -1.06
C GLN A 177 -15.72 -15.70 -0.34
N THR A 178 -14.51 -16.14 0.00
CA THR A 178 -14.29 -17.43 0.68
C THR A 178 -14.73 -17.40 2.14
N VAL A 179 -14.64 -16.25 2.81
CA VAL A 179 -15.04 -16.06 4.21
C VAL A 179 -16.57 -16.16 4.42
N HIS A 180 -17.37 -15.84 3.41
CA HIS A 180 -18.83 -15.89 3.52
C HIS A 180 -19.42 -17.30 3.27
N LYS A 181 -18.58 -18.30 2.98
CA LYS A 181 -19.03 -19.68 2.71
C LYS A 181 -18.74 -20.66 3.83
N SER A 182 -18.07 -20.25 4.89
CA SER A 182 -17.83 -21.00 6.13
C SER A 182 -18.68 -20.48 7.27
#